data_8ecb4cecbb3efb5022337bc92c832d77
#
_entry.id   8ecb4cecbb3efb5022337bc92c832d77
#
_cell.length_a   1.000
_cell.length_b   1.000
_cell.length_c   1.000
_cell.angle_alpha   90.00
_cell.angle_beta   90.00
_cell.angle_gamma   90.00
#
_symmetry.space_group_name_H-M   'P 1'
#
loop_
_entity.id
_entity.type
_entity.pdbx_description
1 polymer ?
#
loop_
_entity_poly.entity_id
_entity_poly.type
_entity_poly.pdbx_seq_one_letter_code
_entity_poly.pdbx_strand_id
1 'polypeptide(L)'
;AEVSHHLRRELDRVGDYRAIVDYAEVWASFAGAFVDLRNVRPPPLCLHREPEIGYPAGNLVASEATAAGHNGIIYPSVRHAGGTCLVALWPHAVQSVAQGEIWRIVWSGDPQPSIEAIAGN
;
A
#
# COMPACT_ATOMS: atom_id res chain seq x y z
N ALA A 1 -2.10 6.72 -3.50
CA ALA A 1 -2.14 7.30 -2.14
C ALA A 1 -0.93 6.86 -1.31
N GLU A 2 -0.68 5.55 -1.16
CA GLU A 2 0.38 5.03 -0.30
C GLU A 2 1.78 5.45 -0.76
N VAL A 3 2.05 5.34 -2.05
CA VAL A 3 3.33 5.76 -2.64
C VAL A 3 3.57 7.26 -2.39
N SER A 4 2.58 8.09 -2.66
CA SER A 4 2.68 9.54 -2.43
C SER A 4 2.92 9.86 -0.96
N HIS A 5 2.27 9.13 -0.05
CA HIS A 5 2.45 9.31 1.38
C HIS A 5 3.91 9.02 1.82
N HIS A 6 4.47 7.91 1.40
CA HIS A 6 5.83 7.53 1.78
C HIS A 6 6.88 8.46 1.17
N LEU A 7 6.73 8.82 -0.10
CA LEU A 7 7.64 9.76 -0.75
C LEU A 7 7.56 11.15 -0.11
N ARG A 8 6.35 11.62 0.22
CA ARG A 8 6.18 12.89 0.89
C ARG A 8 6.86 12.93 2.25
N ARG A 9 6.78 11.83 3.02
CA ARG A 9 7.48 11.75 4.32
C ARG A 9 8.99 11.91 4.16
N GLU A 10 9.56 11.34 3.11
CA GLU A 10 10.98 11.50 2.82
C GLU A 10 11.31 12.95 2.44
N LEU A 11 10.46 13.59 1.64
CA LEU A 11 10.62 14.99 1.28
C LEU A 11 10.42 15.93 2.47
N ASP A 12 9.50 15.62 3.37
CA ASP A 12 9.30 16.35 4.63
C ASP A 12 10.59 16.33 5.47
N ARG A 13 11.26 15.18 5.52
CA ARG A 13 12.51 15.01 6.27
C ARG A 13 13.64 15.86 5.69
N VAL A 14 13.73 15.97 4.38
CA VAL A 14 14.75 16.76 3.67
C VAL A 14 14.40 18.24 3.64
N GLY A 15 13.10 18.59 3.69
CA GLY A 15 12.64 19.98 3.60
C GLY A 15 12.61 20.54 2.19
N ASP A 16 12.71 19.70 1.16
CA ASP A 16 12.67 20.09 -0.25
C ASP A 16 11.62 19.27 -1.01
N TYR A 17 10.58 19.94 -1.52
CA TYR A 17 9.47 19.32 -2.25
C TYR A 17 9.68 19.41 -3.77
N ARG A 18 10.83 18.97 -4.24
CA ARG A 18 11.16 18.91 -5.67
C ARG A 18 11.64 17.53 -6.05
N ALA A 19 10.75 16.78 -6.68
CA ALA A 19 11.07 15.43 -7.15
C ALA A 19 10.15 15.03 -8.29
N ILE A 20 10.65 14.18 -9.17
CA ILE A 20 9.87 13.51 -10.22
C ILE A 20 10.14 12.03 -10.07
N VAL A 21 9.09 11.24 -9.86
CA VAL A 21 9.20 9.79 -9.67
C VAL A 21 8.16 9.10 -10.54
N ASP A 22 8.59 8.10 -11.28
CA ASP A 22 7.73 7.28 -12.12
C ASP A 22 7.50 5.92 -11.46
N TYR A 23 6.25 5.47 -11.42
CA TYR A 23 5.84 4.17 -10.91
C TYR A 23 5.06 3.40 -11.96
N ALA A 24 5.45 2.16 -12.19
CA ALA A 24 4.68 1.25 -13.01
C ALA A 24 3.55 0.63 -12.17
N GLU A 25 2.34 0.68 -12.69
CA GLU A 25 1.23 -0.09 -12.16
C GLU A 25 1.41 -1.54 -12.55
N VAL A 26 1.16 -2.45 -11.63
CA VAL A 26 1.24 -3.89 -11.87
C VAL A 26 -0.09 -4.50 -11.46
N TRP A 27 -0.71 -5.23 -12.37
CA TRP A 27 -1.93 -5.99 -12.14
C TRP A 27 -1.59 -7.43 -11.79
N ALA A 28 -2.32 -8.00 -10.85
CA ALA A 28 -2.16 -9.42 -10.50
C ALA A 28 -3.49 -9.98 -10.02
N SER A 29 -3.66 -11.28 -10.17
CA SER A 29 -4.72 -12.03 -9.52
C SER A 29 -4.18 -12.64 -8.23
N PHE A 30 -5.07 -12.81 -7.26
CA PHE A 30 -4.71 -13.39 -5.96
C PHE A 30 -5.62 -14.58 -5.68
N ALA A 31 -5.02 -15.67 -5.23
CA ALA A 31 -5.75 -16.90 -4.93
C ALA A 31 -5.28 -17.47 -3.60
N GLY A 32 -6.23 -17.96 -2.79
CA GLY A 32 -5.94 -18.58 -1.50
C GLY A 32 -6.94 -18.18 -0.42
N ALA A 33 -6.60 -18.52 0.81
CA ALA A 33 -7.39 -18.16 1.99
C ALA A 33 -6.79 -16.89 2.63
N PHE A 34 -7.58 -15.83 2.71
CA PHE A 34 -7.17 -14.54 3.22
C PHE A 34 -7.90 -14.16 4.50
N VAL A 35 -7.19 -13.54 5.43
CA VAL A 35 -7.82 -12.88 6.57
C VAL A 35 -8.46 -11.58 6.08
N ASP A 36 -9.73 -11.39 6.36
CA ASP A 36 -10.48 -10.21 5.90
C ASP A 36 -10.76 -9.28 7.08
N LEU A 37 -10.12 -8.13 7.08
CA LEU A 37 -10.26 -7.11 8.13
C LEU A 37 -11.16 -5.95 7.71
N ARG A 38 -11.82 -6.01 6.55
CA ARG A 38 -12.57 -4.88 5.99
C ARG A 38 -13.78 -4.46 6.85
N ASN A 39 -14.39 -5.41 7.55
CA ASN A 39 -15.62 -5.17 8.31
C ASN A 39 -15.45 -5.44 9.81
N VAL A 40 -14.24 -5.52 10.29
CA VAL A 40 -13.98 -5.71 11.73
C VAL A 40 -14.25 -4.41 12.48
N ARG A 41 -15.09 -4.47 13.51
CA ARG A 41 -15.46 -3.31 14.34
C ARG A 41 -15.34 -3.66 15.84
N PRO A 42 -14.64 -2.83 16.64
CA PRO A 42 -13.86 -1.67 16.22
C PRO A 42 -12.69 -2.07 15.32
N PRO A 43 -12.16 -1.14 14.51
CA PRO A 43 -11.02 -1.46 13.64
C PRO A 43 -9.83 -1.96 14.45
N PRO A 44 -9.13 -3.02 14.01
CA PRO A 44 -7.97 -3.54 14.73
C PRO A 44 -6.81 -2.53 14.74
N LEU A 45 -5.95 -2.64 15.73
CA LEU A 45 -4.85 -1.71 15.96
C LEU A 45 -3.86 -1.62 14.78
N CYS A 46 -3.74 -2.71 14.00
CA CYS A 46 -2.90 -2.73 12.79
C CYS A 46 -3.36 -1.73 11.72
N LEU A 47 -4.59 -1.22 11.81
CA LEU A 47 -5.13 -0.20 10.91
C LEU A 47 -4.99 1.22 11.47
N HIS A 48 -4.20 1.41 12.50
CA HIS A 48 -3.94 2.74 13.05
C HIS A 48 -3.10 3.57 12.09
N ARG A 49 -3.44 4.87 11.96
CA ARG A 49 -2.75 5.79 11.04
C ARG A 49 -1.30 6.08 11.44
N GLU A 50 -1.01 6.08 12.74
CA GLU A 50 0.33 6.30 13.24
C GLU A 50 1.20 5.07 13.00
N PRO A 51 2.29 5.18 12.20
CA PRO A 51 3.14 4.04 11.89
C PRO A 51 3.73 3.36 13.12
N GLU A 52 4.04 4.12 14.15
CA GLU A 52 4.60 3.61 15.42
C GLU A 52 3.63 2.69 16.16
N ILE A 53 2.33 2.84 15.90
CA ILE A 53 1.27 1.99 16.49
C ILE A 53 0.83 0.91 15.50
N GLY A 54 0.56 1.29 14.26
CA GLY A 54 0.00 0.39 13.25
C GLY A 54 0.98 -0.68 12.78
N TYR A 55 2.23 -0.35 12.53
CA TYR A 55 3.18 -1.29 11.96
C TYR A 55 3.56 -2.44 12.90
N PRO A 56 3.87 -2.21 14.19
CA PRO A 56 4.11 -3.33 15.11
C PRO A 56 2.91 -4.25 15.24
N ALA A 57 1.70 -3.68 15.32
CA ALA A 57 0.46 -4.48 15.38
C ALA A 57 0.23 -5.25 14.07
N GLY A 58 0.54 -4.63 12.92
CA GLY A 58 0.45 -5.26 11.61
C GLY A 58 1.42 -6.44 11.46
N ASN A 59 2.64 -6.29 11.94
CA ASN A 59 3.63 -7.37 11.94
C ASN A 59 3.15 -8.57 12.76
N LEU A 60 2.51 -8.33 13.91
CA LEU A 60 1.95 -9.38 14.73
C LEU A 60 0.80 -10.11 14.02
N VAL A 61 -0.12 -9.38 13.41
CA VAL A 61 -1.23 -9.95 12.63
C VAL A 61 -0.69 -10.80 11.47
N ALA A 62 0.32 -10.31 10.75
CA ALA A 62 0.94 -11.04 9.65
C ALA A 62 1.59 -12.34 10.13
N SER A 63 2.29 -12.31 11.27
CA SER A 63 2.90 -13.50 11.87
C SER A 63 1.86 -14.54 12.27
N GLU A 64 0.77 -14.11 12.90
CA GLU A 64 -0.32 -14.98 13.29
C GLU A 64 -1.04 -15.59 12.09
N ALA A 65 -1.31 -14.78 11.06
CA ALA A 65 -1.94 -15.25 9.82
C ALA A 65 -1.06 -16.27 9.10
N THR A 66 0.24 -16.03 9.03
CA THR A 66 1.20 -16.96 8.44
C THR A 66 1.24 -18.29 9.21
N ALA A 67 1.29 -18.23 10.53
CA ALA A 67 1.31 -19.41 11.40
C ALA A 67 0.00 -20.22 11.26
N ALA A 68 -1.13 -19.57 11.03
CA ALA A 68 -2.42 -20.21 10.82
C ALA A 68 -2.61 -20.75 9.39
N GLY A 69 -1.64 -20.55 8.48
CA GLY A 69 -1.69 -21.05 7.12
C GLY A 69 -2.46 -20.17 6.14
N HIS A 70 -2.76 -18.92 6.48
CA HIS A 70 -3.41 -17.99 5.57
C HIS A 70 -2.45 -17.47 4.51
N ASN A 71 -2.98 -17.23 3.30
CA ASN A 71 -2.18 -16.80 2.15
C ASN A 71 -1.94 -15.29 2.11
N GLY A 72 -2.76 -14.53 2.82
CA GLY A 72 -2.65 -13.08 2.88
C GLY A 72 -3.70 -12.44 3.75
N ILE A 73 -3.74 -11.10 3.72
CA ILE A 73 -4.66 -10.28 4.50
C ILE A 73 -5.26 -9.23 3.57
N ILE A 74 -6.60 -9.08 3.64
CA ILE A 74 -7.33 -8.01 2.94
C ILE A 74 -7.80 -7.03 4.00
N TYR A 75 -7.56 -5.74 3.78
CA TYR A 75 -7.90 -4.71 4.75
C TYR A 75 -8.26 -3.39 4.07
N PRO A 76 -9.02 -2.51 4.75
CA PRO A 76 -9.31 -1.19 4.20
C PRO A 76 -8.05 -0.32 4.19
N SER A 77 -7.89 0.47 3.14
CA SER A 77 -6.75 1.40 3.06
C SER A 77 -6.85 2.45 4.17
N VAL A 78 -5.75 2.64 4.90
CA VAL A 78 -5.64 3.68 5.93
C VAL A 78 -5.42 5.05 5.29
N ARG A 79 -4.81 5.10 4.09
CA ARG A 79 -4.40 6.34 3.40
C ARG A 79 -5.37 6.80 2.33
N HIS A 80 -6.29 5.93 1.89
CA HIS A 80 -7.23 6.25 0.83
C HIS A 80 -8.62 5.77 1.20
N ALA A 81 -9.51 6.69 1.55
CA ALA A 81 -10.89 6.38 1.93
C ALA A 81 -11.59 5.60 0.81
N GLY A 82 -12.25 4.51 1.17
CA GLY A 82 -12.93 3.62 0.21
C GLY A 82 -12.00 2.65 -0.53
N GLY A 83 -10.68 2.76 -0.36
CA GLY A 83 -9.73 1.84 -0.96
C GLY A 83 -9.59 0.54 -0.18
N THR A 84 -9.19 -0.51 -0.87
CA THR A 84 -8.90 -1.83 -0.29
C THR A 84 -7.45 -2.18 -0.57
N CYS A 85 -6.77 -2.69 0.43
CA CYS A 85 -5.39 -3.18 0.34
C CYS A 85 -5.36 -4.69 0.54
N LEU A 86 -4.35 -5.32 -0.05
CA LEU A 86 -4.09 -6.74 0.12
C LEU A 86 -2.60 -6.95 0.31
N VAL A 87 -2.22 -7.75 1.30
CA VAL A 87 -0.86 -8.23 1.43
C VAL A 87 -0.84 -9.74 1.19
N ALA A 88 0.02 -10.18 0.26
CA ALA A 88 0.26 -11.60 0.02
C ALA A 88 1.41 -12.04 0.94
N LEU A 89 1.16 -13.05 1.76
CA LEU A 89 2.14 -13.60 2.70
C LEU A 89 2.99 -14.72 2.06
N TRP A 90 2.50 -15.27 0.94
CA TRP A 90 3.17 -16.33 0.19
C TRP A 90 3.22 -15.97 -1.29
N PRO A 91 4.38 -16.14 -1.98
CA PRO A 91 4.50 -15.77 -3.40
C PRO A 91 3.51 -16.48 -4.32
N HIS A 92 3.16 -17.72 -4.03
CA HIS A 92 2.22 -18.49 -4.87
C HIS A 92 0.78 -17.96 -4.82
N ALA A 93 0.44 -17.08 -3.88
CA ALA A 93 -0.86 -16.41 -3.85
C ALA A 93 -1.00 -15.36 -4.95
N VAL A 94 0.11 -14.90 -5.54
CA VAL A 94 0.14 -13.89 -6.59
C VAL A 94 0.25 -14.58 -7.94
N GLN A 95 -0.70 -14.30 -8.85
CA GLN A 95 -0.79 -14.98 -10.14
C GLN A 95 -1.08 -13.98 -11.26
N SER A 96 -0.77 -14.37 -12.50
CA SER A 96 -1.14 -13.61 -13.71
C SER A 96 -0.68 -12.15 -13.67
N VAL A 97 0.58 -11.95 -13.36
CA VAL A 97 1.15 -10.59 -13.22
C VAL A 97 1.26 -9.92 -14.59
N ALA A 98 0.76 -8.70 -14.71
CA ALA A 98 0.84 -7.88 -15.92
C ALA A 98 1.12 -6.43 -15.57
N GLN A 99 1.86 -5.73 -16.42
CA GLN A 99 2.08 -4.30 -16.24
C GLN A 99 0.88 -3.50 -16.77
N GLY A 100 0.42 -2.53 -15.99
CA GLY A 100 -0.58 -1.54 -16.39
C GLY A 100 0.06 -0.23 -16.81
N GLU A 101 -0.51 0.88 -16.36
CA GLU A 101 -0.04 2.22 -16.69
C GLU A 101 1.22 2.60 -15.90
N ILE A 102 1.95 3.58 -16.42
CA ILE A 102 3.04 4.24 -15.68
C ILE A 102 2.53 5.59 -15.21
N TRP A 103 2.70 5.87 -13.91
CA TRP A 103 2.26 7.09 -13.26
C TRP A 103 3.45 7.94 -12.87
N ARG A 104 3.39 9.23 -13.24
CA ARG A 104 4.41 10.21 -12.86
C ARG A 104 3.90 11.06 -11.71
N ILE A 105 4.65 11.10 -10.63
CA ILE A 105 4.39 11.91 -9.45
C ILE A 105 5.40 13.04 -9.42
N VAL A 106 4.91 14.28 -9.43
CA VAL A 106 5.76 15.47 -9.53
C VAL A 106 5.53 16.37 -8.33
N TRP A 107 6.58 16.68 -7.61
CA TRP A 107 6.63 17.75 -6.61
C TRP A 107 7.38 18.95 -7.19
N SER A 108 6.73 20.12 -7.18
CA SER A 108 7.26 21.36 -7.76
C SER A 108 7.41 22.47 -6.73
N GLY A 109 7.78 22.12 -5.50
CA GLY A 109 7.94 23.07 -4.38
C GLY A 109 6.79 23.07 -3.40
N ASP A 110 5.68 22.40 -3.68
CA ASP A 110 4.52 22.26 -2.82
C ASP A 110 4.48 20.86 -2.22
N PRO A 111 4.10 20.66 -0.95
CA PRO A 111 3.93 19.34 -0.35
C PRO A 111 2.92 18.44 -1.07
N GLN A 112 1.97 19.03 -1.82
CA GLN A 112 0.99 18.29 -2.59
C GLN A 112 1.51 18.04 -4.01
N PRO A 113 1.74 16.79 -4.43
CA PRO A 113 2.21 16.50 -5.77
C PRO A 113 1.10 16.53 -6.80
N SER A 114 1.48 16.68 -8.07
CA SER A 114 0.63 16.32 -9.19
C SER A 114 0.91 14.87 -9.63
N ILE A 115 -0.13 14.19 -10.12
CA ILE A 115 -0.03 12.79 -10.56
C ILE A 115 -0.66 12.70 -11.94
N GLU A 116 0.09 12.14 -12.88
CA GLU A 116 -0.37 11.97 -14.26
C GLU A 116 0.02 10.60 -14.81
N ALA A 117 -0.84 10.04 -15.66
CA ALA A 117 -0.49 8.86 -16.43
C ALA A 117 0.42 9.27 -17.59
N ILE A 118 1.51 8.56 -17.80
CA ILE A 118 2.41 8.79 -18.94
C ILE A 118 2.34 7.60 -19.88
N ALA A 119 2.60 7.87 -21.18
CA ALA A 119 2.63 6.81 -22.17
C ALA A 119 3.74 5.82 -21.85
N GLY A 120 3.36 4.57 -21.53
CA GLY A 120 4.29 3.47 -21.36
C GLY A 120 4.71 2.91 -22.72
N ASN A 121 5.94 2.49 -22.81
CA ASN A 121 6.46 1.81 -24.00
C ASN A 121 6.59 0.31 -23.76
#